data_8c1dfd307d96c73f42512c0cf8664658
#
_entry.id   8c1dfd307d96c73f42512c0cf8664658
#
_cell.length_a   1.000
_cell.length_b   1.000
_cell.length_c   1.000
_cell.angle_alpha   90.00
_cell.angle_beta   90.00
_cell.angle_gamma   90.00
#
_symmetry.space_group_name_H-M   'P 1'
#
loop_
_entity.id
_entity.type
_entity.pdbx_description
1 polymer ?
#
loop_
_entity_poly.entity_id
_entity_poly.type
_entity_poly.pdbx_seq_one_letter_code
_entity_poly.pdbx_strand_id
1 'polypeptide(L)'
;MSQSTLPVSAFLICQNEEKVIERCIRSVAFCREIVAVDSGSTDRTIEILQSLRAEGLPLRIIHEPWRGFGAQKQFALDHCTQDWCFSIDSDERASPRLSRAFAGLLDDPAVDGWRITRYDYINGYGYVPPAARERYHNRLFRRGKGRFDTDALVHEGILIDGEVRKAREGGLLHYSPIPLHDQMLKENRYSSLKAQMRRRDGKGARPWKMIASPPVFFLRWYLGHGMWRCGWPGFIHCAKGAVYSFLTEAKRYEAEAVERVPVVEPVEGLDRY
;
A
#
# COMPACT_ATOMS: atom_id res chain seq x y z
N MET A 1 30.36 16.09 3.32
CA MET A 1 29.81 16.89 2.22
C MET A 1 28.32 16.98 2.44
N SER A 2 27.77 18.16 2.77
CA SER A 2 26.33 18.39 2.92
C SER A 2 25.68 18.16 1.55
N GLN A 3 24.91 17.10 1.40
CA GLN A 3 24.08 16.94 0.19
C GLN A 3 23.06 18.08 0.20
N SER A 4 23.03 18.88 -0.86
CA SER A 4 21.99 19.91 -1.03
C SER A 4 20.63 19.21 -1.02
N THR A 5 19.80 19.57 -0.05
CA THR A 5 18.43 19.04 0.05
C THR A 5 17.54 19.63 -1.04
N LEU A 6 16.68 18.81 -1.63
CA LEU A 6 15.72 19.22 -2.66
C LEU A 6 14.48 19.89 -2.03
N PRO A 7 13.81 20.85 -2.70
CA PRO A 7 12.62 21.53 -2.20
C PRO A 7 11.38 20.61 -2.25
N VAL A 8 11.44 19.50 -1.52
CA VAL A 8 10.40 18.48 -1.45
C VAL A 8 10.05 18.24 0.01
N SER A 9 8.76 18.16 0.32
CA SER A 9 8.23 17.57 1.56
C SER A 9 7.92 16.10 1.30
N ALA A 10 8.71 15.18 1.86
CA ALA A 10 8.28 13.79 1.98
C ALA A 10 7.28 13.68 3.12
N PHE A 11 6.20 12.93 2.95
CA PHE A 11 5.22 12.72 4.01
C PHE A 11 4.76 11.27 4.07
N LEU A 12 4.52 10.80 5.29
CA LEU A 12 4.08 9.44 5.58
C LEU A 12 3.20 9.40 6.83
N ILE A 13 2.46 8.31 6.94
CA ILE A 13 1.74 7.91 8.14
C ILE A 13 2.35 6.63 8.69
N CYS A 14 2.38 6.46 10.01
CA CYS A 14 2.94 5.26 10.64
C CYS A 14 2.16 4.86 11.90
N GLN A 15 2.20 3.57 12.20
CA GLN A 15 1.75 2.99 13.46
C GLN A 15 2.43 1.62 13.64
N ASN A 16 3.28 1.47 14.68
CA ASN A 16 3.99 0.23 15.00
C ASN A 16 4.88 -0.28 13.85
N GLU A 17 5.79 0.56 13.39
CA GLU A 17 6.67 0.32 12.22
C GLU A 17 8.15 0.26 12.61
N GLU A 18 8.50 -0.09 13.86
CA GLU A 18 9.87 -0.11 14.38
C GLU A 18 10.88 -0.86 13.50
N LYS A 19 10.40 -1.90 12.74
CA LYS A 19 11.26 -2.75 11.92
C LYS A 19 11.69 -2.11 10.59
N VAL A 20 10.95 -1.11 10.13
CA VAL A 20 11.10 -0.58 8.76
C VAL A 20 11.24 0.95 8.69
N ILE A 21 10.72 1.69 9.68
CA ILE A 21 10.62 3.14 9.64
C ILE A 21 11.97 3.85 9.45
N GLU A 22 13.03 3.39 10.10
CA GLU A 22 14.37 3.99 9.95
C GLU A 22 14.84 3.98 8.50
N ARG A 23 14.69 2.84 7.81
CA ARG A 23 15.08 2.70 6.40
C ARG A 23 14.25 3.58 5.47
N CYS A 24 12.96 3.74 5.78
CA CYS A 24 12.08 4.65 5.06
C CYS A 24 12.59 6.09 5.16
N ILE A 25 12.73 6.62 6.38
CA ILE A 25 13.17 8.00 6.65
C ILE A 25 14.55 8.28 6.05
N ARG A 26 15.54 7.41 6.26
CA ARG A 26 16.88 7.58 5.68
C ARG A 26 16.85 7.63 4.15
N SER A 27 15.94 6.90 3.50
CA SER A 27 15.85 6.86 2.04
C SER A 27 15.33 8.17 1.41
N VAL A 28 14.69 9.02 2.20
CA VAL A 28 14.16 10.33 1.78
C VAL A 28 14.89 11.51 2.41
N ALA A 29 16.06 11.28 3.01
CA ALA A 29 16.90 12.31 3.65
C ALA A 29 17.38 13.41 2.66
N PHE A 30 17.24 13.20 1.36
CA PHE A 30 17.47 14.21 0.33
C PHE A 30 16.36 15.27 0.24
N CYS A 31 15.20 15.04 0.88
CA CYS A 31 14.11 16.01 0.98
C CYS A 31 14.44 17.09 2.01
N ARG A 32 14.01 18.34 1.75
CA ARG A 32 14.17 19.45 2.69
C ARG A 32 13.29 19.35 3.92
N GLU A 33 12.20 18.58 3.82
CA GLU A 33 11.26 18.35 4.90
C GLU A 33 10.78 16.90 4.85
N ILE A 34 10.62 16.29 6.03
CA ILE A 34 9.98 14.97 6.18
C ILE A 34 8.90 15.11 7.25
N VAL A 35 7.64 14.86 6.89
CA VAL A 35 6.50 14.89 7.80
C VAL A 35 6.08 13.46 8.10
N ALA A 36 6.26 13.01 9.34
CA ALA A 36 5.83 11.71 9.83
C ALA A 36 4.65 11.87 10.80
N VAL A 37 3.49 11.32 10.44
CA VAL A 37 2.29 11.36 11.27
C VAL A 37 2.11 10.00 11.92
N ASP A 38 2.28 9.96 13.25
CA ASP A 38 2.09 8.77 14.07
C ASP A 38 0.65 8.66 14.58
N SER A 39 0.07 7.48 14.44
CA SER A 39 -1.32 7.18 14.85
C SER A 39 -1.41 6.45 16.19
N GLY A 40 -0.44 6.65 17.07
CA GLY A 40 -0.41 6.04 18.40
C GLY A 40 0.40 4.75 18.45
N SER A 41 1.66 4.80 17.98
CA SER A 41 2.59 3.67 18.10
C SER A 41 2.89 3.34 19.57
N THR A 42 2.94 2.06 19.86
CA THR A 42 3.24 1.48 21.19
C THR A 42 4.56 0.71 21.22
N ASP A 43 5.20 0.55 20.04
CA ASP A 43 6.53 -0.03 19.87
C ASP A 43 7.60 1.09 19.85
N ARG A 44 8.81 0.76 19.40
CA ARG A 44 9.92 1.72 19.35
C ARG A 44 9.87 2.71 18.17
N THR A 45 8.78 2.78 17.41
CA THR A 45 8.65 3.67 16.24
C THR A 45 8.97 5.12 16.58
N ILE A 46 8.37 5.66 17.65
CA ILE A 46 8.58 7.06 18.06
C ILE A 46 10.01 7.30 18.54
N GLU A 47 10.58 6.39 19.32
CA GLU A 47 11.98 6.46 19.77
C GLU A 47 12.92 6.56 18.58
N ILE A 48 12.74 5.72 17.55
CA ILE A 48 13.55 5.71 16.32
C ILE A 48 13.40 7.05 15.57
N LEU A 49 12.18 7.54 15.39
CA LEU A 49 11.96 8.84 14.73
C LEU A 49 12.62 10.00 15.47
N GLN A 50 12.54 10.02 16.81
CA GLN A 50 13.21 11.04 17.64
C GLN A 50 14.72 10.97 17.52
N SER A 51 15.31 9.77 17.50
CA SER A 51 16.75 9.57 17.27
C SER A 51 17.19 10.11 15.91
N LEU A 52 16.47 9.79 14.84
CA LEU A 52 16.75 10.27 13.50
C LEU A 52 16.67 11.80 13.40
N ARG A 53 15.73 12.43 14.08
CA ARG A 53 15.65 13.89 14.19
C ARG A 53 16.85 14.47 14.95
N ALA A 54 17.28 13.82 16.04
CA ALA A 54 18.45 14.24 16.81
C ALA A 54 19.77 14.09 16.00
N GLU A 55 19.83 13.15 15.06
CA GLU A 55 20.93 13.01 14.09
C GLU A 55 20.96 14.15 13.04
N GLY A 56 19.96 15.03 13.02
CA GLY A 56 19.89 16.18 12.12
C GLY A 56 19.07 15.95 10.84
N LEU A 57 18.29 14.88 10.73
CA LEU A 57 17.37 14.73 9.61
C LEU A 57 16.22 15.78 9.73
N PRO A 58 15.74 16.35 8.61
CA PRO A 58 14.72 17.40 8.60
C PRO A 58 13.31 16.81 8.90
N LEU A 59 13.19 16.12 10.02
CA LEU A 59 12.04 15.32 10.40
C LEU A 59 11.11 16.07 11.36
N ARG A 60 9.86 16.23 10.96
CA ARG A 60 8.77 16.72 11.77
C ARG A 60 7.85 15.55 12.14
N ILE A 61 7.73 15.28 13.44
CA ILE A 61 6.91 14.18 13.98
C ILE A 61 5.63 14.81 14.52
N ILE A 62 4.48 14.29 14.10
CA ILE A 62 3.15 14.76 14.50
C ILE A 62 2.38 13.55 15.03
N HIS A 63 1.76 13.67 16.19
CA HIS A 63 0.84 12.68 16.69
C HIS A 63 -0.59 13.04 16.31
N GLU A 64 -1.29 12.13 15.65
CA GLU A 64 -2.68 12.32 15.27
C GLU A 64 -3.44 11.00 15.37
N PRO A 65 -4.52 10.93 16.18
CA PRO A 65 -5.35 9.74 16.26
C PRO A 65 -5.83 9.26 14.90
N TRP A 66 -5.98 7.95 14.76
CA TRP A 66 -6.35 7.33 13.48
C TRP A 66 -7.71 7.82 12.96
N ARG A 67 -7.73 8.34 11.74
CA ARG A 67 -8.93 8.87 11.04
C ARG A 67 -9.33 8.05 9.80
N GLY A 68 -8.66 6.93 9.53
CA GLY A 68 -8.73 6.22 8.24
C GLY A 68 -7.62 6.64 7.30
N PHE A 69 -7.26 5.77 6.34
CA PHE A 69 -6.07 5.95 5.50
C PHE A 69 -6.08 7.26 4.70
N GLY A 70 -7.18 7.55 4.00
CA GLY A 70 -7.29 8.77 3.17
C GLY A 70 -7.19 10.04 4.00
N ALA A 71 -7.97 10.15 5.08
CA ALA A 71 -7.98 11.32 5.97
C ALA A 71 -6.64 11.50 6.70
N GLN A 72 -5.97 10.40 7.11
CA GLN A 72 -4.67 10.47 7.78
C GLN A 72 -3.56 10.92 6.82
N LYS A 73 -3.56 10.43 5.58
CA LYS A 73 -2.62 10.87 4.54
C LYS A 73 -2.89 12.31 4.09
N GLN A 74 -4.17 12.72 4.01
CA GLN A 74 -4.51 14.11 3.73
C GLN A 74 -4.00 15.03 4.85
N PHE A 75 -4.21 14.65 6.10
CA PHE A 75 -3.68 15.39 7.25
C PHE A 75 -2.16 15.55 7.18
N ALA A 76 -1.41 14.48 6.83
CA ALA A 76 0.04 14.57 6.65
C ALA A 76 0.43 15.51 5.49
N LEU A 77 -0.28 15.45 4.37
CA LEU A 77 -0.09 16.33 3.21
C LEU A 77 -0.33 17.80 3.56
N ASP A 78 -1.37 18.10 4.35
CA ASP A 78 -1.72 19.47 4.76
C ASP A 78 -0.62 20.14 5.62
N HIS A 79 0.26 19.34 6.22
CA HIS A 79 1.40 19.80 7.00
C HIS A 79 2.69 19.99 6.16
N CYS A 80 2.67 19.67 4.87
CA CYS A 80 3.80 19.88 3.96
C CYS A 80 3.98 21.36 3.61
N THR A 81 5.24 21.84 3.60
CA THR A 81 5.55 23.25 3.35
C THR A 81 6.25 23.52 2.03
N GLN A 82 6.92 22.50 1.44
CA GLN A 82 7.66 22.67 0.18
C GLN A 82 6.73 22.65 -1.03
N ASP A 83 7.22 23.14 -2.18
CA ASP A 83 6.46 23.22 -3.44
C ASP A 83 6.10 21.85 -4.03
N TRP A 84 6.90 20.85 -3.75
CA TRP A 84 6.65 19.48 -4.14
C TRP A 84 6.40 18.59 -2.92
N CYS A 85 5.40 17.73 -3.04
CA CYS A 85 5.02 16.77 -2.02
C CYS A 85 5.27 15.34 -2.51
N PHE A 86 5.96 14.55 -1.70
CA PHE A 86 6.29 13.16 -2.00
C PHE A 86 5.66 12.22 -0.97
N SER A 87 4.64 11.46 -1.40
CA SER A 87 3.99 10.46 -0.57
C SER A 87 4.80 9.16 -0.57
N ILE A 88 5.16 8.69 0.61
CA ILE A 88 5.84 7.41 0.81
C ILE A 88 5.18 6.65 1.95
N ASP A 89 5.00 5.34 1.84
CA ASP A 89 4.49 4.52 2.92
C ASP A 89 5.65 4.12 3.87
N SER A 90 5.37 3.88 5.16
CA SER A 90 6.37 3.59 6.19
C SER A 90 7.23 2.34 5.91
N ASP A 91 6.68 1.39 5.14
CA ASP A 91 7.33 0.16 4.69
C ASP A 91 7.98 0.26 3.29
N GLU A 92 8.00 1.48 2.73
CA GLU A 92 8.66 1.77 1.46
C GLU A 92 9.98 2.52 1.66
N ARG A 93 10.84 2.47 0.66
CA ARG A 93 12.05 3.29 0.56
C ARG A 93 12.30 3.73 -0.86
N ALA A 94 12.76 4.96 -1.05
CA ALA A 94 13.24 5.43 -2.34
C ALA A 94 14.51 4.66 -2.72
N SER A 95 14.54 4.08 -3.94
CA SER A 95 15.76 3.46 -4.43
C SER A 95 16.84 4.51 -4.69
N PRO A 96 18.16 4.19 -4.58
CA PRO A 96 19.22 5.14 -4.87
C PRO A 96 19.14 5.75 -6.28
N ARG A 97 18.59 5.00 -7.24
CA ARG A 97 18.37 5.49 -8.61
C ARG A 97 17.25 6.52 -8.66
N LEU A 98 16.15 6.29 -7.92
CA LEU A 98 15.06 7.26 -7.80
C LEU A 98 15.55 8.54 -7.12
N SER A 99 16.27 8.43 -6.00
CA SER A 99 16.77 9.60 -5.26
C SER A 99 17.66 10.50 -6.14
N ARG A 100 18.50 9.90 -6.99
CA ARG A 100 19.34 10.67 -7.96
C ARG A 100 18.51 11.33 -9.07
N ALA A 101 17.40 10.70 -9.47
CA ALA A 101 16.55 11.24 -10.54
C ALA A 101 15.65 12.40 -10.07
N PHE A 102 15.43 12.54 -8.76
CA PHE A 102 14.47 13.51 -8.23
C PHE A 102 14.70 14.95 -8.71
N ALA A 103 15.93 15.44 -8.71
CA ALA A 103 16.22 16.80 -9.16
C ALA A 103 15.65 17.06 -10.57
N GLY A 104 15.91 16.17 -11.52
CA GLY A 104 15.38 16.29 -12.88
C GLY A 104 13.86 16.16 -12.98
N LEU A 105 13.20 15.45 -12.03
CA LEU A 105 11.73 15.39 -12.00
C LEU A 105 11.11 16.72 -11.56
N LEU A 106 11.79 17.49 -10.71
CA LEU A 106 11.29 18.78 -10.22
C LEU A 106 11.43 19.90 -11.25
N ASP A 107 12.35 19.78 -12.19
CA ASP A 107 12.72 20.83 -13.16
C ASP A 107 11.74 20.92 -14.34
N ASP A 108 10.83 19.95 -14.55
CA ASP A 108 9.86 19.99 -15.65
C ASP A 108 8.66 20.89 -15.30
N PRO A 109 8.55 22.11 -15.88
CA PRO A 109 7.49 23.06 -15.55
C PRO A 109 6.11 22.62 -16.07
N ALA A 110 6.08 21.70 -17.04
CA ALA A 110 4.84 21.24 -17.66
C ALA A 110 4.17 20.08 -16.87
N VAL A 111 4.80 19.59 -15.80
CA VAL A 111 4.33 18.46 -15.04
C VAL A 111 3.86 18.86 -13.65
N ASP A 112 2.64 18.45 -13.30
CA ASP A 112 2.05 18.67 -11.98
C ASP A 112 2.23 17.46 -11.06
N GLY A 113 2.51 16.28 -11.63
CA GLY A 113 2.76 15.09 -10.84
C GLY A 113 3.42 13.94 -11.58
N TRP A 114 4.01 13.06 -10.80
CA TRP A 114 4.74 11.89 -11.27
C TRP A 114 4.18 10.60 -10.69
N ARG A 115 3.97 9.63 -11.56
CA ARG A 115 3.74 8.23 -11.18
C ARG A 115 5.07 7.54 -11.02
N ILE A 116 5.32 6.99 -9.84
CA ILE A 116 6.55 6.27 -9.51
C ILE A 116 6.26 4.78 -9.43
N THR A 117 7.15 3.98 -10.01
CA THR A 117 7.06 2.51 -9.96
C THR A 117 7.29 2.00 -8.54
N ARG A 118 6.52 0.99 -8.12
CA ARG A 118 6.75 0.26 -6.87
C ARG A 118 7.20 -1.16 -7.16
N TYR A 119 8.28 -1.57 -6.52
CA TYR A 119 8.83 -2.93 -6.55
C TYR A 119 8.44 -3.65 -5.27
N ASP A 120 7.53 -4.59 -5.37
CA ASP A 120 7.10 -5.40 -4.23
C ASP A 120 8.14 -6.47 -3.90
N TYR A 121 8.40 -6.68 -2.60
CA TYR A 121 9.26 -7.74 -2.11
C TYR A 121 8.47 -9.04 -1.95
N ILE A 122 9.06 -10.14 -2.39
CA ILE A 122 8.51 -11.49 -2.18
C ILE A 122 9.49 -12.29 -1.32
N ASN A 123 9.00 -12.85 -0.24
CA ASN A 123 9.77 -13.70 0.65
C ASN A 123 10.42 -14.86 -0.14
N GLY A 124 11.71 -15.05 0.06
CA GLY A 124 12.49 -16.10 -0.60
C GLY A 124 12.94 -15.78 -2.04
N TYR A 125 12.55 -14.61 -2.60
CA TYR A 125 13.01 -14.17 -3.93
C TYR A 125 13.71 -12.81 -3.90
N GLY A 126 13.13 -11.83 -3.20
CA GLY A 126 13.56 -10.44 -3.25
C GLY A 126 12.56 -9.53 -3.96
N TYR A 127 13.03 -8.42 -4.54
CA TYR A 127 12.16 -7.49 -5.27
C TYR A 127 11.78 -8.03 -6.64
N VAL A 128 10.47 -8.01 -6.92
CA VAL A 128 9.93 -8.46 -8.21
C VAL A 128 10.42 -7.54 -9.32
N PRO A 129 10.94 -8.08 -10.44
CA PRO A 129 11.39 -7.28 -11.57
C PRO A 129 10.25 -6.44 -12.18
N PRO A 130 10.53 -5.24 -12.73
CA PRO A 130 9.53 -4.37 -13.38
C PRO A 130 8.75 -5.06 -14.49
N ALA A 131 9.37 -6.04 -15.20
CA ALA A 131 8.73 -6.82 -16.25
C ALA A 131 7.49 -7.62 -15.79
N ALA A 132 7.34 -7.82 -14.49
CA ALA A 132 6.18 -8.45 -13.88
C ALA A 132 5.06 -7.45 -13.55
N ARG A 133 4.77 -6.51 -14.42
CA ARG A 133 3.82 -5.40 -14.31
C ARG A 133 4.33 -4.23 -13.47
N GLU A 134 4.78 -3.20 -14.16
CA GLU A 134 5.06 -1.89 -13.59
C GLU A 134 3.79 -1.35 -12.91
N ARG A 135 3.81 -1.31 -11.59
CA ARG A 135 2.77 -0.66 -10.80
C ARG A 135 3.20 0.78 -10.56
N TYR A 136 2.69 1.67 -11.39
CA TYR A 136 2.88 3.10 -11.20
C TYR A 136 1.82 3.66 -10.26
N HIS A 137 2.27 4.35 -9.24
CA HIS A 137 1.41 5.06 -8.29
C HIS A 137 1.72 6.56 -8.33
N ASN A 138 0.70 7.39 -8.23
CA ASN A 138 0.87 8.82 -8.01
C ASN A 138 1.58 9.01 -6.68
N ARG A 139 2.79 9.60 -6.68
CA ARG A 139 3.61 9.70 -5.46
C ARG A 139 4.26 11.07 -5.28
N LEU A 140 4.68 11.73 -6.35
CA LEU A 140 5.30 13.05 -6.32
C LEU A 140 4.41 14.04 -7.08
N PHE A 141 4.09 15.18 -6.49
CA PHE A 141 3.20 16.16 -7.10
C PHE A 141 3.41 17.55 -6.52
N ARG A 142 3.01 18.59 -7.28
CA ARG A 142 3.04 19.97 -6.80
C ARG A 142 2.05 20.17 -5.65
N ARG A 143 2.48 20.85 -4.59
CA ARG A 143 1.62 21.20 -3.47
C ARG A 143 0.40 21.98 -3.97
N GLY A 144 -0.80 21.60 -3.47
CA GLY A 144 -2.07 22.18 -3.93
C GLY A 144 -2.66 21.53 -5.19
N LYS A 145 -1.91 20.66 -5.89
CA LYS A 145 -2.42 19.89 -7.03
C LYS A 145 -2.84 18.46 -6.68
N GLY A 146 -2.38 17.93 -5.56
CA GLY A 146 -2.72 16.59 -5.09
C GLY A 146 -3.65 16.59 -3.88
N ARG A 147 -4.55 15.61 -3.83
CA ARG A 147 -5.43 15.36 -2.68
C ARG A 147 -5.73 13.87 -2.55
N PHE A 148 -6.07 13.45 -1.35
CA PHE A 148 -6.59 12.10 -1.08
C PHE A 148 -8.11 12.09 -1.07
N ASP A 149 -8.70 10.97 -1.49
CA ASP A 149 -10.12 10.70 -1.27
C ASP A 149 -10.30 10.28 0.20
N THR A 150 -10.86 11.18 1.01
CA THR A 150 -11.06 10.97 2.45
C THR A 150 -12.19 9.99 2.76
N ASP A 151 -13.08 9.74 1.80
CA ASP A 151 -14.23 8.85 1.96
C ASP A 151 -13.94 7.41 1.49
N ALA A 152 -12.80 7.20 0.84
CA ALA A 152 -12.37 5.88 0.38
C ALA A 152 -12.00 4.97 1.55
N LEU A 153 -12.72 3.87 1.72
CA LEU A 153 -12.47 2.86 2.76
C LEU A 153 -11.20 2.02 2.48
N VAL A 154 -10.84 1.84 1.22
CA VAL A 154 -9.65 1.12 0.73
C VAL A 154 -9.27 1.65 -0.65
N HIS A 155 -7.96 1.61 -0.96
CA HIS A 155 -7.38 2.14 -2.20
C HIS A 155 -7.44 3.65 -2.32
N GLU A 156 -7.01 4.35 -1.26
CA GLU A 156 -6.80 5.79 -1.27
C GLU A 156 -5.69 6.15 -2.28
N GLY A 157 -6.11 6.41 -3.52
CA GLY A 157 -5.23 6.96 -4.54
C GLY A 157 -5.07 8.47 -4.37
N ILE A 158 -3.88 8.97 -4.67
CA ILE A 158 -3.70 10.41 -4.79
C ILE A 158 -4.34 10.86 -6.10
N LEU A 159 -5.31 11.77 -6.01
CA LEU A 159 -5.88 12.47 -7.14
C LEU A 159 -4.99 13.68 -7.41
N ILE A 160 -4.52 13.84 -8.63
CA ILE A 160 -3.66 14.97 -9.03
C ILE A 160 -4.37 15.74 -10.13
N ASP A 161 -4.53 17.05 -9.91
CA ASP A 161 -5.13 17.96 -10.88
C ASP A 161 -4.02 18.51 -11.79
N GLY A 162 -4.02 18.14 -13.08
CA GLY A 162 -3.05 18.57 -14.07
C GLY A 162 -2.32 17.43 -14.79
N GLU A 163 -1.18 17.77 -15.39
CA GLU A 163 -0.40 16.83 -16.20
C GLU A 163 0.39 15.86 -15.31
N VAL A 164 0.15 14.55 -15.51
CA VAL A 164 0.79 13.48 -14.73
C VAL A 164 1.56 12.54 -15.65
N ARG A 165 2.89 12.44 -15.44
CA ARG A 165 3.77 11.57 -16.21
C ARG A 165 4.35 10.43 -15.36
N LYS A 166 4.97 9.47 -16.05
CA LYS A 166 5.67 8.34 -15.41
C LYS A 166 7.14 8.68 -15.22
N ALA A 167 7.63 8.58 -13.98
CA ALA A 167 9.06 8.59 -13.71
C ALA A 167 9.69 7.30 -14.27
N ARG A 168 10.69 7.45 -15.14
CA ARG A 168 11.31 6.30 -15.83
C ARG A 168 12.48 5.72 -15.06
N GLU A 169 13.00 6.42 -14.07
CA GLU A 169 14.21 6.05 -13.37
C GLU A 169 13.97 5.68 -11.91
N GLY A 170 14.36 4.46 -11.56
CA GLY A 170 14.24 3.94 -10.21
C GLY A 170 12.79 3.68 -9.80
N GLY A 171 12.55 3.63 -8.50
CA GLY A 171 11.22 3.38 -7.94
C GLY A 171 11.25 3.22 -6.43
N LEU A 172 10.10 2.97 -5.86
CA LEU A 172 9.91 2.66 -4.45
C LEU A 172 10.14 1.16 -4.22
N LEU A 173 10.92 0.83 -3.23
CA LEU A 173 11.16 -0.54 -2.79
C LEU A 173 10.26 -0.82 -1.58
N HIS A 174 9.19 -1.54 -1.80
CA HIS A 174 8.22 -1.91 -0.76
C HIS A 174 8.68 -3.21 -0.09
N TYR A 175 9.12 -3.11 1.16
CA TYR A 175 9.67 -4.22 1.92
C TYR A 175 8.73 -4.60 3.05
N SER A 176 7.99 -5.66 2.86
CA SER A 176 7.07 -6.20 3.86
C SER A 176 7.31 -7.71 4.01
N PRO A 177 8.38 -8.12 4.75
CA PRO A 177 8.74 -9.53 4.94
C PRO A 177 7.84 -10.16 6.01
N ILE A 178 6.55 -10.22 5.73
CA ILE A 178 5.56 -10.80 6.63
C ILE A 178 5.58 -12.33 6.43
N PRO A 179 5.61 -13.16 7.49
CA PRO A 179 5.45 -14.60 7.39
C PRO A 179 4.18 -15.00 6.65
N LEU A 180 4.16 -16.16 5.98
CA LEU A 180 3.00 -16.59 5.19
C LEU A 180 1.71 -16.68 6.04
N HIS A 181 1.83 -17.09 7.30
CA HIS A 181 0.73 -17.11 8.26
C HIS A 181 0.05 -15.72 8.35
N ASP A 182 0.83 -14.68 8.65
CA ASP A 182 0.32 -13.33 8.82
C ASP A 182 -0.19 -12.73 7.49
N GLN A 183 0.46 -13.08 6.37
CA GLN A 183 -0.05 -12.74 5.05
C GLN A 183 -1.44 -13.33 4.83
N MET A 184 -1.69 -14.59 5.21
CA MET A 184 -3.00 -15.24 5.06
C MET A 184 -4.06 -14.61 5.96
N LEU A 185 -3.71 -14.23 7.20
CA LEU A 185 -4.61 -13.47 8.08
C LEU A 185 -5.01 -12.13 7.46
N LYS A 186 -4.02 -11.42 6.89
CA LYS A 186 -4.25 -10.16 6.17
C LYS A 186 -5.19 -10.36 4.97
N GLU A 187 -4.94 -11.35 4.12
CA GLU A 187 -5.80 -11.67 2.97
C GLU A 187 -7.23 -12.05 3.41
N ASN A 188 -7.35 -12.79 4.51
CA ASN A 188 -8.66 -13.12 5.06
C ASN A 188 -9.43 -11.86 5.48
N ARG A 189 -8.79 -10.91 6.18
CA ARG A 189 -9.39 -9.62 6.56
C ARG A 189 -9.78 -8.79 5.34
N TYR A 190 -8.86 -8.62 4.38
CA TYR A 190 -9.12 -7.84 3.17
C TYR A 190 -10.20 -8.44 2.28
N SER A 191 -10.31 -9.79 2.20
CA SER A 191 -11.40 -10.43 1.46
C SER A 191 -12.77 -10.14 2.08
N SER A 192 -12.87 -10.02 3.42
CA SER A 192 -14.10 -9.63 4.12
C SER A 192 -14.50 -8.19 3.78
N LEU A 193 -13.55 -7.25 3.86
CA LEU A 193 -13.78 -5.85 3.50
C LEU A 193 -14.24 -5.71 2.04
N LYS A 194 -13.59 -6.42 1.13
CA LYS A 194 -13.96 -6.39 -0.29
C LYS A 194 -15.33 -7.01 -0.56
N ALA A 195 -15.68 -8.08 0.16
CA ALA A 195 -17.01 -8.66 0.07
C ALA A 195 -18.10 -7.66 0.52
N GLN A 196 -17.88 -6.97 1.65
CA GLN A 196 -18.79 -5.92 2.14
C GLN A 196 -18.94 -4.77 1.16
N MET A 197 -17.82 -4.25 0.60
CA MET A 197 -17.86 -3.18 -0.41
C MET A 197 -18.70 -3.57 -1.63
N ARG A 198 -18.47 -4.79 -2.18
CA ARG A 198 -19.23 -5.27 -3.34
C ARG A 198 -20.71 -5.42 -3.05
N ARG A 199 -21.09 -5.78 -1.82
CA ARG A 199 -22.50 -5.81 -1.39
C ARG A 199 -23.09 -4.40 -1.36
N ARG A 200 -22.37 -3.42 -0.80
CA ARG A 200 -22.81 -2.00 -0.82
C ARG A 200 -23.01 -1.48 -2.23
N ASP A 201 -22.18 -1.92 -3.18
CA ASP A 201 -22.32 -1.58 -4.61
C ASP A 201 -23.48 -2.33 -5.30
N GLY A 202 -24.32 -3.08 -4.59
CA GLY A 202 -25.45 -3.85 -5.17
C GLY A 202 -25.01 -5.04 -6.02
N LYS A 203 -23.73 -5.47 -5.93
CA LYS A 203 -23.21 -6.59 -6.72
C LYS A 203 -23.45 -7.90 -5.96
N GLY A 204 -24.53 -8.62 -6.28
CA GLY A 204 -24.87 -9.92 -5.69
C GLY A 204 -23.79 -10.99 -5.90
N ALA A 205 -23.78 -12.02 -5.03
CA ALA A 205 -22.88 -13.16 -5.15
C ALA A 205 -23.14 -13.94 -6.46
N ARG A 206 -22.05 -14.46 -7.01
CA ARG A 206 -22.09 -15.30 -8.22
C ARG A 206 -21.35 -16.60 -7.92
N PRO A 207 -22.05 -17.69 -7.51
CA PRO A 207 -21.41 -18.92 -7.04
C PRO A 207 -20.36 -19.49 -7.99
N TRP A 208 -20.62 -19.46 -9.30
CA TRP A 208 -19.68 -19.93 -10.32
C TRP A 208 -18.30 -19.21 -10.26
N LYS A 209 -18.26 -17.99 -9.73
CA LYS A 209 -16.99 -17.26 -9.57
C LYS A 209 -16.11 -17.82 -8.46
N MET A 210 -16.66 -18.55 -7.50
CA MET A 210 -15.85 -19.26 -6.51
C MET A 210 -14.95 -20.31 -7.18
N ILE A 211 -15.43 -20.92 -8.26
CA ILE A 211 -14.67 -21.93 -9.04
C ILE A 211 -13.79 -21.24 -10.09
N ALA A 212 -14.32 -20.27 -10.84
CA ALA A 212 -13.63 -19.70 -12.00
C ALA A 212 -12.61 -18.62 -11.63
N SER A 213 -12.86 -17.81 -10.59
CA SER A 213 -11.97 -16.66 -10.27
C SER A 213 -10.59 -17.08 -9.75
N PRO A 214 -10.41 -18.10 -8.90
CA PRO A 214 -9.11 -18.51 -8.40
C PRO A 214 -8.12 -18.94 -9.51
N PRO A 215 -8.47 -19.88 -10.41
CA PRO A 215 -7.56 -20.27 -11.47
C PRO A 215 -7.28 -19.14 -12.46
N VAL A 216 -8.29 -18.32 -12.79
CA VAL A 216 -8.09 -17.14 -13.65
C VAL A 216 -7.14 -16.15 -13.00
N PHE A 217 -7.28 -15.87 -11.71
CA PHE A 217 -6.36 -15.02 -10.97
C PHE A 217 -4.94 -15.59 -11.00
N PHE A 218 -4.80 -16.89 -10.67
CA PHE A 218 -3.50 -17.55 -10.64
C PHE A 218 -2.81 -17.49 -12.01
N LEU A 219 -3.47 -17.92 -13.09
CA LEU A 219 -2.90 -17.96 -14.43
C LEU A 219 -2.54 -16.56 -14.93
N ARG A 220 -3.40 -15.58 -14.68
CA ARG A 220 -3.15 -14.17 -15.04
C ARG A 220 -1.88 -13.64 -14.39
N TRP A 221 -1.65 -13.93 -13.11
CA TRP A 221 -0.47 -13.47 -12.39
C TRP A 221 0.75 -14.33 -12.68
N TYR A 222 0.60 -15.63 -12.65
CA TYR A 222 1.73 -16.54 -12.83
C TYR A 222 2.30 -16.47 -14.24
N LEU A 223 1.45 -16.58 -15.25
CA LEU A 223 1.85 -16.51 -16.67
C LEU A 223 1.82 -15.07 -17.20
N GLY A 224 0.70 -14.37 -17.07
CA GLY A 224 0.49 -13.05 -17.68
C GLY A 224 1.36 -11.94 -17.09
N HIS A 225 1.69 -12.00 -15.80
CA HIS A 225 2.60 -11.06 -15.15
C HIS A 225 4.00 -11.63 -14.92
N GLY A 226 4.30 -12.80 -15.46
CA GLY A 226 5.63 -13.38 -15.41
C GLY A 226 6.12 -13.81 -14.05
N MET A 227 5.22 -14.03 -13.07
CA MET A 227 5.58 -14.45 -11.72
C MET A 227 6.25 -15.83 -11.66
N TRP A 228 6.09 -16.66 -12.71
CA TRP A 228 6.81 -17.92 -12.87
C TRP A 228 8.34 -17.74 -12.85
N ARG A 229 8.83 -16.56 -13.24
CA ARG A 229 10.27 -16.21 -13.18
C ARG A 229 10.79 -16.09 -11.74
N CYS A 230 9.91 -15.93 -10.78
CA CYS A 230 10.26 -15.89 -9.36
C CYS A 230 10.26 -17.28 -8.70
N GLY A 231 10.18 -18.37 -9.50
CA GLY A 231 10.23 -19.74 -9.00
C GLY A 231 9.10 -20.07 -8.00
N TRP A 232 9.42 -20.87 -6.98
CA TRP A 232 8.46 -21.24 -5.92
C TRP A 232 7.89 -20.07 -5.14
N PRO A 233 8.68 -19.03 -4.77
CA PRO A 233 8.12 -17.83 -4.16
C PRO A 233 7.04 -17.15 -5.00
N GLY A 234 7.23 -17.07 -6.33
CA GLY A 234 6.23 -16.55 -7.26
C GLY A 234 4.98 -17.42 -7.33
N PHE A 235 5.14 -18.75 -7.30
CA PHE A 235 4.02 -19.68 -7.23
C PHE A 235 3.20 -19.48 -5.96
N ILE A 236 3.86 -19.44 -4.78
CA ILE A 236 3.21 -19.20 -3.48
C ILE A 236 2.45 -17.88 -3.48
N HIS A 237 3.06 -16.81 -4.02
CA HIS A 237 2.41 -15.50 -4.13
C HIS A 237 1.12 -15.57 -4.95
N CYS A 238 1.15 -16.25 -6.11
CA CYS A 238 -0.02 -16.40 -6.98
C CYS A 238 -1.09 -17.30 -6.35
N ALA A 239 -0.70 -18.40 -5.70
CA ALA A 239 -1.61 -19.29 -4.99
C ALA A 239 -2.33 -18.58 -3.85
N LYS A 240 -1.60 -17.79 -3.03
CA LYS A 240 -2.20 -16.94 -1.99
C LYS A 240 -3.26 -15.98 -2.57
N GLY A 241 -2.96 -15.32 -3.68
CA GLY A 241 -3.91 -14.43 -4.34
C GLY A 241 -5.14 -15.14 -4.92
N ALA A 242 -4.98 -16.39 -5.38
CA ALA A 242 -6.10 -17.24 -5.79
C ALA A 242 -7.01 -17.56 -4.61
N VAL A 243 -6.45 -17.91 -3.44
CA VAL A 243 -7.20 -18.11 -2.18
C VAL A 243 -7.96 -16.84 -1.79
N TYR A 244 -7.33 -15.67 -1.84
CA TYR A 244 -8.01 -14.40 -1.61
C TYR A 244 -9.21 -14.18 -2.55
N SER A 245 -9.05 -14.53 -3.84
CA SER A 245 -10.11 -14.43 -4.84
C SER A 245 -11.30 -15.35 -4.50
N PHE A 246 -11.01 -16.60 -4.09
CA PHE A 246 -12.01 -17.56 -3.59
C PHE A 246 -12.74 -17.00 -2.38
N LEU A 247 -12.01 -16.63 -1.32
CA LEU A 247 -12.59 -16.14 -0.06
C LEU A 247 -13.50 -14.92 -0.27
N THR A 248 -13.14 -14.03 -1.20
CA THR A 248 -13.98 -12.86 -1.51
C THR A 248 -15.36 -13.26 -2.03
N GLU A 249 -15.43 -14.24 -2.94
CA GLU A 249 -16.71 -14.68 -3.51
C GLU A 249 -17.47 -15.61 -2.53
N ALA A 250 -16.75 -16.45 -1.80
CA ALA A 250 -17.35 -17.35 -0.80
C ALA A 250 -18.04 -16.57 0.34
N LYS A 251 -17.38 -15.56 0.90
CA LYS A 251 -17.94 -14.70 1.96
C LYS A 251 -19.14 -13.89 1.48
N ARG A 252 -19.17 -13.49 0.22
CA ARG A 252 -20.34 -12.82 -0.38
C ARG A 252 -21.52 -13.78 -0.45
N TYR A 253 -21.27 -15.01 -0.94
CA TYR A 253 -22.29 -16.04 -1.03
C TYR A 253 -22.83 -16.43 0.36
N GLU A 254 -21.92 -16.68 1.31
CA GLU A 254 -22.27 -17.02 2.69
C GLU A 254 -23.20 -15.96 3.31
N ALA A 255 -22.83 -14.68 3.19
CA ALA A 255 -23.64 -13.57 3.71
C ALA A 255 -25.03 -13.49 3.09
N GLU A 256 -25.16 -13.77 1.77
CA GLU A 256 -26.47 -13.81 1.10
C GLU A 256 -27.26 -15.10 1.43
N ALA A 257 -26.58 -16.22 1.63
CA ALA A 257 -27.21 -17.50 1.99
C ALA A 257 -27.79 -17.46 3.41
N VAL A 258 -27.03 -16.89 4.36
CA VAL A 258 -27.50 -16.72 5.76
C VAL A 258 -28.75 -15.84 5.81
N GLU A 259 -28.88 -14.83 4.97
CA GLU A 259 -30.08 -13.99 4.92
C GLU A 259 -31.31 -14.72 4.33
N ARG A 260 -31.09 -15.78 3.53
CA ARG A 260 -32.14 -16.52 2.84
C ARG A 260 -32.66 -17.75 3.60
N VAL A 261 -31.82 -18.31 4.48
CA VAL A 261 -32.17 -19.51 5.23
C VAL A 261 -32.74 -19.10 6.57
N PRO A 262 -34.02 -19.38 6.87
CA PRO A 262 -34.58 -19.15 8.19
C PRO A 262 -33.79 -19.99 9.21
N VAL A 263 -33.68 -19.47 10.43
CA VAL A 263 -33.10 -20.26 11.55
C VAL A 263 -33.88 -21.54 11.65
N VAL A 264 -33.25 -22.64 11.23
CA VAL A 264 -33.83 -23.98 11.39
C VAL A 264 -33.54 -24.41 12.84
N GLU A 265 -34.58 -24.64 13.61
CA GLU A 265 -34.40 -25.27 14.93
C GLU A 265 -33.68 -26.60 14.74
N PRO A 266 -32.77 -26.99 15.66
CA PRO A 266 -32.05 -28.21 15.55
C PRO A 266 -33.06 -29.38 15.47
N VAL A 267 -32.90 -30.21 14.45
CA VAL A 267 -33.72 -31.43 14.31
C VAL A 267 -33.40 -32.29 15.53
N GLU A 268 -34.42 -32.63 16.34
CA GLU A 268 -34.27 -33.54 17.45
C GLU A 268 -33.57 -34.84 16.98
N GLY A 269 -32.43 -35.17 17.59
CA GLY A 269 -31.66 -36.35 17.27
C GLY A 269 -30.26 -36.13 16.70
N LEU A 270 -29.79 -34.88 16.52
CA LEU A 270 -28.40 -34.58 16.09
C LEU A 270 -27.36 -34.61 17.21
N ASP A 271 -27.80 -34.84 18.47
CA ASP A 271 -26.92 -34.92 19.66
C ASP A 271 -26.10 -36.21 19.74
N ARG A 272 -26.03 -36.99 18.66
CA ARG A 272 -25.37 -38.33 18.66
C ARG A 272 -24.17 -38.44 17.71
N TYR A 273 -23.56 -37.33 17.30
CA TYR A 273 -22.32 -37.39 16.50
C TYR A 273 -21.22 -36.52 17.10
#